data_2f0608fde696a18d6e3a4227ff637c4e
#
_entry.id   2f0608fde696a18d6e3a4227ff637c4e
#
_cell.length_a   1.000
_cell.length_b   1.000
_cell.length_c   1.000
_cell.angle_alpha   90.00
_cell.angle_beta   90.00
_cell.angle_gamma   90.00
#
_symmetry.space_group_name_H-M   'P 1'
#
loop_
_entity.id
_entity.type
_entity.pdbx_description
1 polymer ?
#
loop_
_entity_poly.entity_id
_entity_poly.type
_entity_poly.pdbx_seq_one_letter_code
_entity_poly.pdbx_strand_id
1 'polypeptide(L)'
;MKLSDKALLVQLGISQWTARKYDKRATEQVAQQNGSATQAGRYNKSLLPMNDALNNIHQKSTLIRKKFYANTLPWGIEGTMMLPSANYLNFMTEFRKEKSDWQSLVDTFYQEYPRLHADAQRFLGNLYNKADYPALHDIQRKFKMDMAVFPVPSNDFRVSIGDAEFAKIQQDVEARVESSAQQAMEEAWQRLYDRVKHMAEKLADPKSVFRDTLVENTKEVCSILSRLNFADDPNLEAMRQQVEGSLANNHPESLRNDPDLRRTKAEEAKAIMDKMGAFMGGK
;
A
#
# COMPACT_ATOMS: atom_id res chain seq x y z
N MET A 1 -25.84 12.75 6.99
CA MET A 1 -25.12 11.67 7.69
C MET A 1 -23.67 12.10 7.83
N LYS A 2 -23.09 12.05 9.02
CA LYS A 2 -21.72 12.54 9.26
C LYS A 2 -20.69 11.53 8.80
N LEU A 3 -19.51 11.98 8.36
CA LEU A 3 -18.40 11.10 7.96
C LEU A 3 -17.95 10.19 9.11
N SER A 4 -18.02 10.69 10.35
CA SER A 4 -17.76 9.91 11.57
C SER A 4 -18.61 8.64 11.72
N ASP A 5 -19.77 8.58 11.05
CA ASP A 5 -20.66 7.41 11.09
C ASP A 5 -20.28 6.38 10.00
N LYS A 6 -19.50 6.82 8.99
CA LYS A 6 -19.19 6.03 7.78
C LYS A 6 -17.75 5.57 7.68
N ALA A 7 -16.85 6.12 8.49
CA ALA A 7 -15.43 5.82 8.38
C ALA A 7 -14.71 5.88 9.73
N LEU A 8 -13.57 5.21 9.79
CA LEU A 8 -12.58 5.24 10.86
C LEU A 8 -11.24 5.68 10.28
N LEU A 9 -10.36 6.22 11.10
CA LEU A 9 -8.98 6.50 10.75
C LEU A 9 -8.09 5.36 11.23
N VAL A 10 -7.15 4.96 10.39
CA VAL A 10 -6.25 3.84 10.67
C VAL A 10 -4.81 4.21 10.35
N GLN A 11 -3.88 3.71 11.15
CA GLN A 11 -2.44 3.81 10.92
C GLN A 11 -1.81 2.43 11.02
N LEU A 12 -1.05 2.03 10.00
CA LEU A 12 -0.32 0.78 9.98
C LEU A 12 1.15 1.01 10.32
N GLY A 13 1.58 0.50 11.46
CA GLY A 13 2.97 0.45 11.88
C GLY A 13 3.60 -0.91 11.58
N ILE A 14 4.66 -0.96 10.76
CA ILE A 14 5.48 -2.16 10.57
C ILE A 14 6.94 -1.80 10.77
N SER A 15 7.54 -2.35 11.80
CA SER A 15 8.98 -2.28 12.08
C SER A 15 9.60 -3.65 11.83
N GLN A 16 10.77 -3.67 11.20
CA GLN A 16 11.49 -4.90 10.89
C GLN A 16 13.00 -4.66 10.80
N TRP A 17 13.78 -5.67 11.16
CA TRP A 17 15.21 -5.63 11.02
C TRP A 17 15.60 -5.86 9.55
N THR A 18 16.48 -5.02 9.01
CA THR A 18 16.93 -5.14 7.62
C THR A 18 18.20 -5.97 7.47
N ALA A 19 18.85 -6.35 8.59
CA ALA A 19 20.16 -6.99 8.61
C ALA A 19 21.21 -6.26 7.75
N ARG A 20 21.11 -4.93 7.66
CA ARG A 20 22.07 -4.08 6.95
C ARG A 20 22.74 -3.12 7.93
N LYS A 21 24.01 -2.85 7.71
CA LYS A 21 24.76 -1.88 8.50
C LYS A 21 25.70 -1.07 7.60
N TYR A 22 25.74 0.23 7.84
CA TYR A 22 26.72 1.11 7.22
C TYR A 22 28.14 0.72 7.67
N ASP A 23 29.05 0.55 6.72
CA ASP A 23 30.46 0.26 6.96
C ASP A 23 31.31 1.45 6.52
N LYS A 24 31.78 2.22 7.50
CA LYS A 24 32.56 3.43 7.26
C LYS A 24 33.88 3.09 6.56
N ARG A 25 34.58 2.04 7.02
CA ARG A 25 35.87 1.63 6.46
C ARG A 25 35.76 1.21 4.99
N ALA A 26 34.77 0.40 4.68
CA ALA A 26 34.51 0.01 3.29
C ALA A 26 34.12 1.22 2.42
N THR A 27 33.33 2.16 2.97
CA THR A 27 32.97 3.41 2.27
C THR A 27 34.21 4.25 1.94
N GLU A 28 35.14 4.42 2.90
CA GLU A 28 36.38 5.17 2.72
C GLU A 28 37.30 4.47 1.69
N GLN A 29 37.40 3.15 1.74
CA GLN A 29 38.20 2.37 0.77
C GLN A 29 37.66 2.52 -0.67
N VAL A 30 36.33 2.42 -0.84
CA VAL A 30 35.69 2.60 -2.16
C VAL A 30 35.88 4.03 -2.67
N ALA A 31 35.74 5.04 -1.82
CA ALA A 31 35.97 6.43 -2.19
C ALA A 31 37.41 6.67 -2.63
N GLN A 32 38.39 6.14 -1.85
CA GLN A 32 39.82 6.26 -2.16
C GLN A 32 40.17 5.55 -3.48
N GLN A 33 39.68 4.35 -3.71
CA GLN A 33 39.95 3.58 -4.95
C GLN A 33 39.40 4.30 -6.20
N ASN A 34 38.32 5.06 -6.07
CA ASN A 34 37.68 5.81 -7.16
C ASN A 34 38.10 7.30 -7.23
N GLY A 35 38.99 7.77 -6.36
CA GLY A 35 39.41 9.17 -6.29
C GLY A 35 38.22 10.12 -5.98
N SER A 36 37.17 9.63 -5.30
CA SER A 36 35.96 10.37 -5.02
C SER A 36 35.91 10.85 -3.57
N ALA A 37 35.05 11.88 -3.31
CA ALA A 37 34.77 12.28 -1.95
C ALA A 37 33.97 11.18 -1.21
N THR A 38 34.21 11.00 0.10
CA THR A 38 33.56 9.97 0.92
C THR A 38 32.02 10.14 0.97
N GLN A 39 31.54 11.38 0.77
CA GLN A 39 30.10 11.67 0.74
C GLN A 39 29.42 11.24 -0.58
N ALA A 40 30.18 10.91 -1.62
CA ALA A 40 29.63 10.51 -2.92
C ALA A 40 28.89 9.16 -2.89
N GLY A 41 29.11 8.34 -1.85
CA GLY A 41 28.45 7.06 -1.71
C GLY A 41 28.47 6.53 -0.28
N ARG A 42 27.69 5.47 -0.03
CA ARG A 42 27.67 4.76 1.24
C ARG A 42 27.66 3.26 1.00
N TYR A 43 28.62 2.56 1.59
CA TYR A 43 28.64 1.11 1.58
C TYR A 43 27.85 0.55 2.76
N ASN A 44 26.74 -0.11 2.46
CA ASN A 44 25.93 -0.82 3.45
C ASN A 44 26.13 -2.33 3.27
N LYS A 45 26.82 -2.95 4.22
CA LYS A 45 27.01 -4.40 4.19
C LYS A 45 25.78 -5.15 4.65
N SER A 46 25.50 -6.29 4.01
CA SER A 46 24.52 -7.25 4.53
C SER A 46 25.15 -8.03 5.67
N LEU A 47 24.50 -8.07 6.83
CA LEU A 47 25.03 -8.79 8.01
C LEU A 47 24.83 -10.30 7.93
N LEU A 48 23.87 -10.76 7.13
CA LEU A 48 23.56 -12.17 6.97
C LEU A 48 23.74 -12.60 5.51
N PRO A 49 24.13 -13.85 5.25
CA PRO A 49 24.07 -14.42 3.90
C PRO A 49 22.63 -14.36 3.39
N MET A 50 22.47 -14.50 2.07
CA MET A 50 21.14 -14.58 1.46
C MET A 50 20.34 -15.71 2.14
N ASN A 51 19.16 -15.39 2.62
CA ASN A 51 18.30 -16.35 3.29
C ASN A 51 16.82 -16.02 3.02
N ASP A 52 16.03 -17.08 2.89
CA ASP A 52 14.62 -16.95 2.60
C ASP A 52 13.83 -16.48 3.81
N ALA A 53 14.25 -16.81 5.03
CA ALA A 53 13.52 -16.47 6.26
C ALA A 53 13.33 -14.96 6.40
N LEU A 54 14.40 -14.16 6.30
CA LEU A 54 14.29 -12.70 6.39
C LEU A 54 13.64 -12.10 5.13
N ASN A 55 13.94 -12.64 3.93
CA ASN A 55 13.32 -12.18 2.69
C ASN A 55 11.82 -12.37 2.68
N ASN A 56 11.31 -13.52 3.15
CA ASN A 56 9.88 -13.81 3.24
C ASN A 56 9.16 -12.83 4.17
N ILE A 57 9.78 -12.43 5.29
CA ILE A 57 9.23 -11.40 6.19
C ILE A 57 9.10 -10.06 5.43
N HIS A 58 10.16 -9.65 4.71
CA HIS A 58 10.14 -8.40 3.95
C HIS A 58 9.09 -8.40 2.84
N GLN A 59 8.96 -9.50 2.09
CA GLN A 59 7.95 -9.68 1.05
C GLN A 59 6.54 -9.66 1.64
N LYS A 60 6.31 -10.37 2.75
CA LYS A 60 5.02 -10.38 3.45
C LYS A 60 4.66 -8.99 3.96
N SER A 61 5.61 -8.26 4.54
CA SER A 61 5.40 -6.88 4.98
C SER A 61 5.02 -5.94 3.82
N THR A 62 5.65 -6.11 2.67
CA THR A 62 5.33 -5.35 1.45
C THR A 62 3.92 -5.67 0.95
N LEU A 63 3.54 -6.95 0.95
CA LEU A 63 2.20 -7.38 0.58
C LEU A 63 1.13 -6.80 1.52
N ILE A 64 1.38 -6.83 2.84
CA ILE A 64 0.46 -6.27 3.84
C ILE A 64 0.29 -4.76 3.63
N ARG A 65 1.37 -4.00 3.39
CA ARG A 65 1.26 -2.58 3.05
C ARG A 65 0.44 -2.35 1.78
N LYS A 66 0.69 -3.14 0.73
CA LYS A 66 -0.09 -3.06 -0.51
C LYS A 66 -1.59 -3.28 -0.26
N LYS A 67 -1.94 -4.31 0.51
CA LYS A 67 -3.34 -4.58 0.89
C LYS A 67 -3.94 -3.47 1.75
N PHE A 68 -3.16 -2.92 2.69
CA PHE A 68 -3.58 -1.80 3.52
C PHE A 68 -3.97 -0.59 2.65
N TYR A 69 -3.09 -0.13 1.77
CA TYR A 69 -3.38 1.01 0.91
C TYR A 69 -4.48 0.74 -0.12
N ALA A 70 -4.62 -0.50 -0.60
CA ALA A 70 -5.72 -0.86 -1.50
C ALA A 70 -7.10 -0.77 -0.82
N ASN A 71 -7.18 -1.06 0.48
CA ASN A 71 -8.42 -1.10 1.25
C ASN A 71 -8.75 0.19 2.00
N THR A 72 -7.89 1.19 1.90
CA THR A 72 -8.04 2.48 2.59
C THR A 72 -7.95 3.64 1.61
N LEU A 73 -8.35 4.81 2.05
CA LEU A 73 -8.32 6.06 1.29
C LEU A 73 -7.47 7.11 2.02
N PRO A 74 -6.90 8.11 1.32
CA PRO A 74 -6.08 9.13 1.97
C PRO A 74 -6.91 9.97 2.96
N TRP A 75 -6.23 10.46 4.02
CA TRP A 75 -6.82 11.34 5.02
C TRP A 75 -6.18 12.74 5.07
N GLY A 76 -5.17 13.01 4.26
CA GLY A 76 -4.46 14.30 4.27
C GLY A 76 -3.48 14.50 5.45
N ILE A 77 -3.30 13.51 6.33
CA ILE A 77 -2.26 13.48 7.37
C ILE A 77 -1.35 12.30 7.08
N GLU A 78 -0.03 12.55 7.02
CA GLU A 78 0.95 11.50 6.69
C GLU A 78 0.81 10.28 7.62
N GLY A 79 0.82 9.10 7.02
CA GLY A 79 0.69 7.82 7.72
C GLY A 79 -0.72 7.48 8.19
N THR A 80 -1.68 8.40 8.07
CA THR A 80 -3.08 8.18 8.45
C THR A 80 -3.94 7.93 7.20
N MET A 81 -4.74 6.89 7.24
CA MET A 81 -5.64 6.53 6.16
C MET A 81 -7.08 6.44 6.67
N MET A 82 -8.03 6.66 5.81
CA MET A 82 -9.45 6.49 6.08
C MET A 82 -9.91 5.08 5.67
N LEU A 83 -10.53 4.37 6.59
CA LEU A 83 -11.13 3.06 6.37
C LEU A 83 -12.65 3.19 6.45
N PRO A 84 -13.39 3.04 5.33
CA PRO A 84 -14.85 3.02 5.36
C PRO A 84 -15.39 1.91 6.27
N SER A 85 -16.43 2.23 7.06
CA SER A 85 -17.05 1.27 8.00
C SER A 85 -17.60 0.03 7.29
N ALA A 86 -18.09 0.17 6.07
CA ALA A 86 -18.55 -0.94 5.24
C ALA A 86 -17.43 -1.96 4.92
N ASN A 87 -16.15 -1.52 4.93
CA ASN A 87 -15.01 -2.40 4.67
C ASN A 87 -14.34 -2.91 5.97
N TYR A 88 -14.68 -2.35 7.13
CA TYR A 88 -13.95 -2.59 8.37
C TYR A 88 -13.84 -4.07 8.77
N LEU A 89 -14.94 -4.79 8.80
CA LEU A 89 -14.95 -6.19 9.27
C LEU A 89 -14.14 -7.10 8.34
N ASN A 90 -14.32 -6.96 7.03
CA ASN A 90 -13.59 -7.74 6.03
C ASN A 90 -12.09 -7.45 6.10
N PHE A 91 -11.74 -6.17 6.09
CA PHE A 91 -10.35 -5.74 6.14
C PHE A 91 -9.66 -6.21 7.44
N MET A 92 -10.28 -6.03 8.60
CA MET A 92 -9.69 -6.43 9.88
C MET A 92 -9.56 -7.95 10.03
N THR A 93 -10.46 -8.73 9.45
CA THR A 93 -10.35 -10.19 9.41
C THR A 93 -9.14 -10.63 8.59
N GLU A 94 -8.99 -10.07 7.39
CA GLU A 94 -7.82 -10.32 6.55
C GLU A 94 -6.53 -9.85 7.21
N PHE A 95 -6.53 -8.65 7.77
CA PHE A 95 -5.34 -8.10 8.45
C PHE A 95 -4.88 -8.98 9.62
N ARG A 96 -5.79 -9.48 10.45
CA ARG A 96 -5.43 -10.39 11.56
C ARG A 96 -4.80 -11.67 11.05
N LYS A 97 -5.32 -12.26 9.96
CA LYS A 97 -4.73 -13.42 9.32
C LYS A 97 -3.33 -13.11 8.79
N GLU A 98 -3.17 -12.03 8.03
CA GLU A 98 -1.88 -11.61 7.46
C GLU A 98 -0.84 -11.31 8.54
N LYS A 99 -1.25 -10.71 9.66
CA LYS A 99 -0.40 -10.47 10.85
C LYS A 99 0.03 -11.78 11.50
N SER A 100 -0.87 -12.76 11.63
CA SER A 100 -0.54 -14.09 12.15
C SER A 100 0.47 -14.83 11.27
N ASP A 101 0.25 -14.83 9.95
CA ASP A 101 1.17 -15.42 8.99
C ASP A 101 2.55 -14.74 9.05
N TRP A 102 2.57 -13.41 9.13
CA TRP A 102 3.81 -12.63 9.28
C TRP A 102 4.54 -13.00 10.57
N GLN A 103 3.84 -13.14 11.69
CA GLN A 103 4.42 -13.55 12.96
C GLN A 103 5.06 -14.94 12.88
N SER A 104 4.42 -15.89 12.21
CA SER A 104 4.97 -17.24 11.99
C SER A 104 6.29 -17.19 11.18
N LEU A 105 6.40 -16.30 10.19
CA LEU A 105 7.65 -16.09 9.45
C LEU A 105 8.75 -15.49 10.35
N VAL A 106 8.37 -14.55 11.23
CA VAL A 106 9.29 -13.94 12.20
C VAL A 106 9.80 -14.99 13.19
N ASP A 107 8.92 -15.86 13.68
CA ASP A 107 9.30 -16.94 14.62
C ASP A 107 10.25 -17.96 13.94
N THR A 108 10.00 -18.30 12.68
CA THR A 108 10.93 -19.11 11.86
C THR A 108 12.29 -18.45 11.74
N PHE A 109 12.32 -17.14 11.46
CA PHE A 109 13.59 -16.40 11.39
C PHE A 109 14.34 -16.43 12.73
N TYR A 110 13.67 -16.31 13.88
CA TYR A 110 14.32 -16.40 15.18
C TYR A 110 14.97 -17.75 15.43
N GLN A 111 14.38 -18.83 14.95
CA GLN A 111 14.95 -20.17 15.04
C GLN A 111 16.19 -20.32 14.14
N GLU A 112 16.19 -19.71 12.96
CA GLU A 112 17.30 -19.76 12.02
C GLU A 112 18.45 -18.78 12.34
N TYR A 113 18.18 -17.70 13.07
CA TYR A 113 19.13 -16.63 13.29
C TYR A 113 20.48 -17.10 13.88
N PRO A 114 20.55 -18.01 14.86
CA PRO A 114 21.82 -18.49 15.39
C PRO A 114 22.71 -19.14 14.31
N ARG A 115 22.12 -19.92 13.40
CA ARG A 115 22.84 -20.54 12.28
C ARG A 115 23.31 -19.48 11.28
N LEU A 116 22.42 -18.56 10.89
CA LEU A 116 22.75 -17.46 9.96
C LEU A 116 23.87 -16.57 10.52
N HIS A 117 23.86 -16.31 11.81
CA HIS A 117 24.94 -15.56 12.49
C HIS A 117 26.27 -16.32 12.49
N ALA A 118 26.25 -17.63 12.73
CA ALA A 118 27.46 -18.45 12.66
C ALA A 118 28.08 -18.47 11.24
N ASP A 119 27.24 -18.49 10.21
CA ASP A 119 27.68 -18.44 8.81
C ASP A 119 28.18 -17.06 8.36
N ALA A 120 27.79 -15.99 9.06
CA ALA A 120 28.07 -14.61 8.68
C ALA A 120 29.56 -14.27 8.66
N GLN A 121 30.39 -14.87 9.53
CA GLN A 121 31.82 -14.66 9.55
C GLN A 121 32.46 -15.11 8.23
N ARG A 122 32.08 -16.29 7.76
CA ARG A 122 32.59 -16.83 6.47
C ARG A 122 32.03 -16.00 5.29
N PHE A 123 30.77 -15.57 5.37
CA PHE A 123 30.14 -14.77 4.33
C PHE A 123 30.78 -13.39 4.16
N LEU A 124 31.09 -12.68 5.27
CA LEU A 124 31.63 -11.33 5.25
C LEU A 124 33.15 -11.24 5.19
N GLY A 125 33.87 -12.31 5.54
CA GLY A 125 35.33 -12.27 5.59
C GLY A 125 35.85 -11.08 6.40
N ASN A 126 36.68 -10.22 5.81
CA ASN A 126 37.25 -9.03 6.46
C ASN A 126 36.28 -7.93 6.82
N LEU A 127 35.05 -7.98 6.31
CA LEU A 127 33.98 -7.04 6.68
C LEU A 127 33.22 -7.49 7.93
N TYR A 128 33.47 -8.70 8.45
CA TYR A 128 32.82 -9.21 9.64
C TYR A 128 33.25 -8.44 10.89
N ASN A 129 32.27 -8.04 11.68
CA ASN A 129 32.49 -7.50 13.01
C ASN A 129 31.41 -8.03 13.96
N LYS A 130 31.81 -8.78 14.99
CA LYS A 130 30.90 -9.38 15.96
C LYS A 130 30.00 -8.35 16.65
N ALA A 131 30.48 -7.13 16.86
CA ALA A 131 29.69 -6.04 17.47
C ALA A 131 28.54 -5.53 16.60
N ASP A 132 28.45 -5.93 15.33
CA ASP A 132 27.36 -5.57 14.43
C ASP A 132 26.11 -6.42 14.63
N TYR A 133 26.23 -7.53 15.36
CA TYR A 133 25.17 -8.51 15.54
C TYR A 133 24.48 -8.31 16.88
N PRO A 134 23.22 -7.83 16.88
CA PRO A 134 22.45 -7.72 18.10
C PRO A 134 22.17 -9.11 18.70
N ALA A 135 22.02 -9.18 20.02
CA ALA A 135 21.52 -10.38 20.65
C ALA A 135 20.09 -10.69 20.18
N LEU A 136 19.68 -11.96 20.24
CA LEU A 136 18.36 -12.37 19.74
C LEU A 136 17.20 -11.57 20.38
N HIS A 137 17.26 -11.30 21.68
CA HIS A 137 16.24 -10.51 22.36
C HIS A 137 16.13 -9.06 21.85
N ASP A 138 17.24 -8.46 21.36
CA ASP A 138 17.24 -7.13 20.77
C ASP A 138 16.67 -7.15 19.34
N ILE A 139 16.90 -8.24 18.60
CA ILE A 139 16.31 -8.47 17.29
C ILE A 139 14.80 -8.65 17.42
N GLN A 140 14.32 -9.39 18.41
CA GLN A 140 12.89 -9.58 18.67
C GLN A 140 12.14 -8.25 18.84
N ARG A 141 12.77 -7.25 19.46
CA ARG A 141 12.19 -5.92 19.64
C ARG A 141 12.09 -5.11 18.33
N LYS A 142 12.81 -5.52 17.28
CA LYS A 142 12.80 -4.83 15.99
C LYS A 142 11.65 -5.25 15.08
N PHE A 143 11.05 -6.40 15.33
CA PHE A 143 9.91 -6.89 14.57
C PHE A 143 8.62 -6.55 15.31
N LYS A 144 7.88 -5.60 14.77
CA LYS A 144 6.57 -5.18 15.30
C LYS A 144 5.63 -4.93 14.15
N MET A 145 4.40 -5.34 14.31
CA MET A 145 3.31 -5.00 13.40
C MET A 145 2.09 -4.65 14.22
N ASP A 146 1.59 -3.44 14.02
CA ASP A 146 0.43 -2.93 14.74
C ASP A 146 -0.44 -2.06 13.84
N MET A 147 -1.71 -1.97 14.22
CA MET A 147 -2.68 -1.09 13.58
C MET A 147 -3.42 -0.30 14.64
N ALA A 148 -3.22 1.00 14.62
CA ALA A 148 -3.99 1.92 15.44
C ALA A 148 -5.28 2.31 14.69
N VAL A 149 -6.38 2.39 15.44
CA VAL A 149 -7.71 2.77 14.92
C VAL A 149 -8.21 3.95 15.73
N PHE A 150 -8.64 5.01 15.05
CA PHE A 150 -9.13 6.24 15.66
C PHE A 150 -10.49 6.62 15.07
N PRO A 151 -11.34 7.33 15.82
CA PRO A 151 -12.54 7.93 15.25
C PRO A 151 -12.16 9.07 14.29
N VAL A 152 -12.99 9.33 13.29
CA VAL A 152 -12.92 10.56 12.51
C VAL A 152 -13.21 11.74 13.47
N PRO A 153 -12.42 12.81 13.46
CA PRO A 153 -12.67 13.98 14.29
C PRO A 153 -14.08 14.51 14.12
N SER A 154 -14.71 14.85 15.21
CA SER A 154 -16.03 15.47 15.25
C SER A 154 -15.96 16.73 16.10
N ASN A 155 -16.97 17.60 15.96
CA ASN A 155 -17.03 18.85 16.72
C ASN A 155 -17.36 18.65 18.22
N ASP A 156 -17.53 17.41 18.66
CA ASP A 156 -17.86 17.07 20.04
C ASP A 156 -16.60 16.82 20.87
N PHE A 157 -15.65 17.77 20.83
CA PHE A 157 -14.53 17.78 21.75
C PHE A 157 -14.66 18.95 22.73
N ARG A 158 -14.37 18.73 23.99
CA ARG A 158 -14.46 19.74 25.05
C ARG A 158 -13.06 20.05 25.58
N VAL A 159 -12.60 21.24 25.24
CA VAL A 159 -11.32 21.75 25.73
C VAL A 159 -11.54 23.15 26.31
N SER A 160 -11.02 23.41 27.48
CA SER A 160 -11.15 24.72 28.17
C SER A 160 -10.08 25.69 27.66
N ILE A 161 -10.32 26.33 26.49
CA ILE A 161 -9.37 27.22 25.81
C ILE A 161 -10.00 28.58 25.44
N GLY A 162 -11.21 28.87 25.92
CA GLY A 162 -11.97 30.05 25.54
C GLY A 162 -12.77 29.91 24.24
N ASP A 163 -13.97 30.54 24.23
CA ASP A 163 -14.98 30.31 23.18
C ASP A 163 -14.53 30.71 21.77
N ALA A 164 -13.77 31.79 21.64
CA ALA A 164 -13.31 32.29 20.35
C ALA A 164 -12.27 31.36 19.70
N GLU A 165 -11.35 30.79 20.48
CA GLU A 165 -10.35 29.85 19.99
C GLU A 165 -10.98 28.49 19.71
N PHE A 166 -11.91 28.06 20.55
CA PHE A 166 -12.69 26.86 20.34
C PHE A 166 -13.45 26.90 19.02
N ALA A 167 -14.12 28.02 18.69
CA ALA A 167 -14.85 28.19 17.44
C ALA A 167 -13.93 28.08 16.20
N LYS A 168 -12.71 28.63 16.26
CA LYS A 168 -11.73 28.49 15.17
C LYS A 168 -11.29 27.04 14.98
N ILE A 169 -10.98 26.32 16.06
CA ILE A 169 -10.59 24.93 15.99
C ILE A 169 -11.73 24.09 15.40
N GLN A 170 -12.97 24.35 15.76
CA GLN A 170 -14.12 23.66 15.17
C GLN A 170 -14.19 23.89 13.65
N GLN A 171 -14.06 25.11 13.18
CA GLN A 171 -14.05 25.43 11.75
C GLN A 171 -12.91 24.72 11.02
N ASP A 172 -11.70 24.72 11.59
CA ASP A 172 -10.53 24.05 11.01
C ASP A 172 -10.72 22.53 10.94
N VAL A 173 -11.34 21.92 11.96
CA VAL A 173 -11.66 20.48 11.96
C VAL A 173 -12.69 20.17 10.89
N GLU A 174 -13.77 20.94 10.79
CA GLU A 174 -14.82 20.75 9.78
C GLU A 174 -14.26 20.88 8.37
N ALA A 175 -13.50 21.93 8.08
CA ALA A 175 -12.89 22.15 6.77
C ALA A 175 -11.91 21.01 6.39
N ARG A 176 -11.14 20.51 7.37
CA ARG A 176 -10.22 19.39 7.17
C ARG A 176 -10.98 18.10 6.89
N VAL A 177 -12.03 17.79 7.64
CA VAL A 177 -12.87 16.60 7.43
C VAL A 177 -13.50 16.63 6.05
N GLU A 178 -14.03 17.77 5.62
CA GLU A 178 -14.65 17.94 4.30
C GLU A 178 -13.62 17.78 3.17
N SER A 179 -12.48 18.46 3.27
CA SER A 179 -11.38 18.33 2.29
C SER A 179 -10.86 16.90 2.19
N SER A 180 -10.70 16.22 3.33
CA SER A 180 -10.23 14.82 3.34
C SER A 180 -11.27 13.87 2.73
N ALA A 181 -12.55 14.09 2.98
CA ALA A 181 -13.63 13.30 2.37
C ALA A 181 -13.65 13.47 0.84
N GLN A 182 -13.48 14.71 0.36
CA GLN A 182 -13.40 14.99 -1.06
C GLN A 182 -12.20 14.31 -1.70
N GLN A 183 -11.00 14.46 -1.12
CA GLN A 183 -9.77 13.80 -1.63
C GLN A 183 -9.91 12.27 -1.66
N ALA A 184 -10.55 11.70 -0.65
CA ALA A 184 -10.77 10.26 -0.59
C ALA A 184 -11.70 9.78 -1.73
N MET A 185 -12.75 10.53 -2.06
CA MET A 185 -13.63 10.19 -3.19
C MET A 185 -12.92 10.39 -4.53
N GLU A 186 -12.14 11.46 -4.69
CA GLU A 186 -11.31 11.67 -5.88
C GLU A 186 -10.34 10.50 -6.09
N GLU A 187 -9.70 10.02 -5.04
CA GLU A 187 -8.83 8.83 -5.10
C GLU A 187 -9.60 7.56 -5.48
N ALA A 188 -10.81 7.35 -4.96
CA ALA A 188 -11.64 6.20 -5.33
C ALA A 188 -11.97 6.21 -6.83
N TRP A 189 -12.35 7.35 -7.39
CA TRP A 189 -12.55 7.55 -8.82
C TRP A 189 -11.26 7.30 -9.63
N GLN A 190 -10.13 7.84 -9.18
CA GLN A 190 -8.85 7.71 -9.86
C GLN A 190 -8.41 6.25 -9.96
N ARG A 191 -8.61 5.47 -8.91
CA ARG A 191 -8.29 4.02 -8.92
C ARG A 191 -9.05 3.26 -10.00
N LEU A 192 -10.34 3.55 -10.18
CA LEU A 192 -11.12 2.92 -11.24
C LEU A 192 -10.65 3.37 -12.61
N TYR A 193 -10.47 4.69 -12.79
CA TYR A 193 -10.00 5.29 -14.04
C TYR A 193 -8.65 4.71 -14.48
N ASP A 194 -7.67 4.64 -13.60
CA ASP A 194 -6.33 4.13 -13.92
C ASP A 194 -6.37 2.66 -14.37
N ARG A 195 -7.27 1.86 -13.79
CA ARG A 195 -7.44 0.46 -14.20
C ARG A 195 -8.05 0.34 -15.59
N VAL A 196 -9.10 1.10 -15.86
CA VAL A 196 -9.74 1.12 -17.19
C VAL A 196 -8.78 1.66 -18.24
N LYS A 197 -8.04 2.73 -17.93
CA LYS A 197 -7.01 3.30 -18.79
C LYS A 197 -5.93 2.27 -19.14
N HIS A 198 -5.36 1.62 -18.13
CA HIS A 198 -4.34 0.59 -18.35
C HIS A 198 -4.87 -0.57 -19.22
N MET A 199 -6.11 -0.99 -19.01
CA MET A 199 -6.74 -2.03 -19.81
C MET A 199 -6.99 -1.55 -21.25
N ALA A 200 -7.48 -0.33 -21.46
CA ALA A 200 -7.69 0.28 -22.77
C ALA A 200 -6.37 0.33 -23.57
N GLU A 201 -5.30 0.84 -22.96
CA GLU A 201 -3.96 0.93 -23.58
C GLU A 201 -3.42 -0.46 -23.97
N LYS A 202 -3.57 -1.45 -23.11
CA LYS A 202 -3.09 -2.83 -23.38
C LYS A 202 -3.90 -3.54 -24.46
N LEU A 203 -5.19 -3.32 -24.53
CA LEU A 203 -6.06 -3.96 -25.51
C LEU A 203 -5.99 -3.25 -26.87
N ALA A 204 -5.78 -1.93 -26.93
CA ALA A 204 -5.70 -1.16 -28.16
C ALA A 204 -4.46 -1.48 -29.01
N ASP A 205 -3.35 -1.88 -28.39
CA ASP A 205 -2.13 -2.25 -29.11
C ASP A 205 -2.13 -3.76 -29.46
N PRO A 206 -2.31 -4.16 -30.73
CA PRO A 206 -2.35 -5.55 -31.13
C PRO A 206 -1.08 -6.35 -30.81
N LYS A 207 0.06 -5.65 -30.66
CA LYS A 207 1.36 -6.26 -30.33
C LYS A 207 1.60 -6.36 -28.82
N SER A 208 0.79 -5.70 -28.03
CA SER A 208 0.94 -5.72 -26.57
C SER A 208 0.61 -7.11 -26.00
N VAL A 209 1.58 -7.66 -25.30
CA VAL A 209 1.40 -8.91 -24.50
C VAL A 209 0.94 -8.53 -23.12
N PHE A 210 -0.09 -9.18 -22.61
CA PHE A 210 -0.59 -9.00 -21.26
C PHE A 210 -0.83 -10.33 -20.56
N ARG A 211 -0.69 -10.32 -19.24
CA ARG A 211 -0.93 -11.46 -18.35
C ARG A 211 -2.38 -11.46 -17.86
N ASP A 212 -2.80 -12.55 -17.27
CA ASP A 212 -4.15 -12.72 -16.67
C ASP A 212 -4.44 -11.63 -15.62
N THR A 213 -3.39 -11.16 -14.93
CA THR A 213 -3.47 -10.07 -13.98
C THR A 213 -4.06 -8.76 -14.52
N LEU A 214 -4.12 -8.57 -15.86
CA LEU A 214 -4.80 -7.42 -16.44
C LEU A 214 -6.29 -7.42 -16.08
N VAL A 215 -6.95 -8.55 -16.24
CA VAL A 215 -8.38 -8.73 -15.92
C VAL A 215 -8.59 -8.91 -14.41
N GLU A 216 -7.75 -9.73 -13.77
CA GLU A 216 -7.85 -10.02 -12.33
C GLU A 216 -7.72 -8.76 -11.48
N ASN A 217 -6.73 -7.89 -11.75
CA ASN A 217 -6.57 -6.64 -11.03
C ASN A 217 -7.75 -5.67 -11.26
N THR A 218 -8.38 -5.69 -12.44
CA THR A 218 -9.57 -4.89 -12.70
C THR A 218 -10.76 -5.39 -11.88
N LYS A 219 -10.93 -6.70 -11.80
CA LYS A 219 -11.94 -7.34 -10.96
C LYS A 219 -11.72 -7.06 -9.47
N GLU A 220 -10.47 -7.14 -9.00
CA GLU A 220 -10.09 -6.80 -7.62
C GLU A 220 -10.47 -5.37 -7.27
N VAL A 221 -10.13 -4.39 -8.13
CA VAL A 221 -10.47 -2.98 -7.90
C VAL A 221 -11.98 -2.79 -7.85
N CYS A 222 -12.76 -3.38 -8.77
CA CYS A 222 -14.22 -3.30 -8.74
C CYS A 222 -14.79 -3.87 -7.43
N SER A 223 -14.28 -4.99 -6.95
CA SER A 223 -14.71 -5.61 -5.70
C SER A 223 -14.43 -4.75 -4.46
N ILE A 224 -13.27 -4.08 -4.43
CA ILE A 224 -12.89 -3.22 -3.31
C ILE A 224 -13.67 -1.90 -3.34
N LEU A 225 -13.85 -1.30 -4.51
CA LEU A 225 -14.50 0.00 -4.68
C LEU A 225 -15.94 0.02 -4.19
N SER A 226 -16.68 -1.09 -4.30
CA SER A 226 -18.02 -1.20 -3.73
C SER A 226 -18.07 -0.90 -2.22
N ARG A 227 -16.97 -1.15 -1.51
CA ARG A 227 -16.83 -0.92 -0.07
C ARG A 227 -16.11 0.38 0.27
N LEU A 228 -15.40 0.98 -0.70
CA LEU A 228 -14.73 2.27 -0.55
C LEU A 228 -15.63 3.45 -0.89
N ASN A 229 -16.76 3.24 -1.55
CA ASN A 229 -17.74 4.27 -1.89
C ASN A 229 -18.56 4.68 -0.64
N PHE A 230 -17.89 5.28 0.35
CA PHE A 230 -18.50 5.69 1.62
C PHE A 230 -19.49 6.85 1.47
N ALA A 231 -19.40 7.61 0.37
CA ALA A 231 -20.31 8.70 0.06
C ALA A 231 -21.62 8.23 -0.63
N ASP A 232 -21.73 6.94 -0.96
CA ASP A 232 -22.81 6.35 -1.74
C ASP A 232 -23.00 7.08 -3.10
N ASP A 233 -21.86 7.45 -3.74
CA ASP A 233 -21.88 8.12 -5.04
C ASP A 233 -22.45 7.17 -6.10
N PRO A 234 -23.65 7.49 -6.66
CA PRO A 234 -24.32 6.62 -7.63
C PRO A 234 -23.59 6.57 -8.97
N ASN A 235 -22.84 7.62 -9.33
CA ASN A 235 -22.08 7.65 -10.58
C ASN A 235 -20.86 6.73 -10.50
N LEU A 236 -20.15 6.75 -9.37
CA LEU A 236 -19.03 5.82 -9.14
C LEU A 236 -19.52 4.37 -9.17
N GLU A 237 -20.64 4.07 -8.51
CA GLU A 237 -21.18 2.72 -8.49
C GLU A 237 -21.65 2.28 -9.89
N ALA A 238 -22.31 3.15 -10.66
CA ALA A 238 -22.71 2.85 -12.03
C ALA A 238 -21.49 2.57 -12.94
N MET A 239 -20.42 3.37 -12.83
CA MET A 239 -19.20 3.14 -13.60
C MET A 239 -18.49 1.85 -13.16
N ARG A 240 -18.42 1.57 -11.85
CA ARG A 240 -17.89 0.31 -11.33
C ARG A 240 -18.61 -0.91 -11.90
N GLN A 241 -19.94 -0.89 -11.89
CA GLN A 241 -20.77 -1.97 -12.45
C GLN A 241 -20.56 -2.11 -13.97
N GLN A 242 -20.45 -0.99 -14.70
CA GLN A 242 -20.17 -1.02 -16.12
C GLN A 242 -18.80 -1.65 -16.41
N VAL A 243 -17.76 -1.27 -15.66
CA VAL A 243 -16.41 -1.86 -15.78
C VAL A 243 -16.44 -3.37 -15.46
N GLU A 244 -17.11 -3.75 -14.37
CA GLU A 244 -17.22 -5.14 -13.96
C GLU A 244 -17.90 -6.00 -15.05
N GLY A 245 -19.04 -5.54 -15.56
CA GLY A 245 -19.79 -6.26 -16.60
C GLY A 245 -19.10 -6.31 -17.96
N SER A 246 -18.52 -5.18 -18.40
CA SER A 246 -17.95 -5.07 -19.75
C SER A 246 -16.50 -5.58 -19.83
N LEU A 247 -15.69 -5.35 -18.82
CA LEU A 247 -14.24 -5.54 -18.88
C LEU A 247 -13.74 -6.65 -17.94
N ALA A 248 -14.15 -6.65 -16.68
CA ALA A 248 -13.60 -7.56 -15.68
C ALA A 248 -14.12 -9.00 -15.76
N ASN A 249 -15.24 -9.23 -16.41
CA ASN A 249 -15.83 -10.58 -16.59
C ASN A 249 -15.37 -11.29 -17.86
N ASN A 250 -14.40 -10.75 -18.61
CA ASN A 250 -13.87 -11.42 -19.79
C ASN A 250 -12.79 -12.41 -19.39
N HIS A 251 -12.72 -13.53 -20.12
CA HIS A 251 -11.64 -14.48 -19.93
C HIS A 251 -10.36 -13.96 -20.58
N PRO A 252 -9.21 -13.89 -19.86
CA PRO A 252 -7.97 -13.32 -20.39
C PRO A 252 -7.49 -13.98 -21.68
N GLU A 253 -7.68 -15.29 -21.81
CA GLU A 253 -7.32 -16.07 -23.01
C GLU A 253 -8.15 -15.66 -24.22
N SER A 254 -9.46 -15.43 -24.05
CA SER A 254 -10.32 -14.97 -25.15
C SER A 254 -9.86 -13.61 -25.66
N LEU A 255 -9.47 -12.70 -24.78
CA LEU A 255 -8.93 -11.38 -25.17
C LEU A 255 -7.56 -11.48 -25.88
N ARG A 256 -6.79 -12.54 -25.68
CA ARG A 256 -5.53 -12.78 -26.39
C ARG A 256 -5.73 -13.42 -27.76
N ASN A 257 -6.68 -14.33 -27.86
CA ASN A 257 -6.84 -15.19 -29.03
C ASN A 257 -7.87 -14.67 -30.05
N ASP A 258 -8.72 -13.71 -29.65
CA ASP A 258 -9.75 -13.10 -30.50
C ASP A 258 -9.46 -11.59 -30.71
N PRO A 259 -8.89 -11.22 -31.88
CA PRO A 259 -8.57 -9.82 -32.18
C PRO A 259 -9.79 -8.91 -32.26
N ASP A 260 -10.95 -9.42 -32.70
CA ASP A 260 -12.18 -8.63 -32.81
C ASP A 260 -12.79 -8.35 -31.42
N LEU A 261 -12.85 -9.38 -30.57
CA LEU A 261 -13.23 -9.18 -29.17
C LEU A 261 -12.29 -8.21 -28.46
N ARG A 262 -10.98 -8.35 -28.67
CA ARG A 262 -9.96 -7.45 -28.11
C ARG A 262 -10.20 -5.99 -28.51
N ARG A 263 -10.43 -5.73 -29.81
CA ARG A 263 -10.72 -4.40 -30.33
C ARG A 263 -12.01 -3.83 -29.73
N THR A 264 -13.09 -4.62 -29.71
CA THR A 264 -14.37 -4.22 -29.12
C THR A 264 -14.20 -3.82 -27.64
N LYS A 265 -13.44 -4.61 -26.86
CA LYS A 265 -13.20 -4.30 -25.46
C LYS A 265 -12.27 -3.08 -25.23
N ALA A 266 -11.36 -2.81 -26.16
CA ALA A 266 -10.58 -1.58 -26.15
C ALA A 266 -11.46 -0.33 -26.37
N GLU A 267 -12.39 -0.41 -27.33
CA GLU A 267 -13.35 0.65 -27.62
C GLU A 267 -14.32 0.89 -26.46
N GLU A 268 -14.86 -0.19 -25.85
CA GLU A 268 -15.69 -0.12 -24.64
C GLU A 268 -14.94 0.53 -23.47
N ALA A 269 -13.69 0.13 -23.24
CA ALA A 269 -12.86 0.72 -22.18
C ALA A 269 -12.63 2.22 -22.42
N LYS A 270 -12.37 2.64 -23.66
CA LYS A 270 -12.23 4.04 -24.02
C LYS A 270 -13.52 4.83 -23.78
N ALA A 271 -14.66 4.29 -24.20
CA ALA A 271 -15.97 4.91 -23.97
C ALA A 271 -16.31 5.07 -22.47
N ILE A 272 -15.90 4.11 -21.64
CA ILE A 272 -16.03 4.19 -20.18
C ILE A 272 -15.14 5.31 -19.63
N MET A 273 -13.88 5.39 -20.07
CA MET A 273 -12.94 6.47 -19.68
C MET A 273 -13.51 7.87 -20.02
N ASP A 274 -14.04 8.03 -21.22
CA ASP A 274 -14.62 9.33 -21.65
C ASP A 274 -15.78 9.74 -20.75
N LYS A 275 -16.64 8.78 -20.37
CA LYS A 275 -17.73 9.03 -19.39
C LYS A 275 -17.20 9.39 -18.01
N MET A 276 -16.20 8.64 -17.53
CA MET A 276 -15.57 8.91 -16.22
C MET A 276 -14.93 10.30 -16.20
N GLY A 277 -14.26 10.70 -17.30
CA GLY A 277 -13.66 12.02 -17.44
C GLY A 277 -14.67 13.16 -17.25
N ALA A 278 -15.91 12.99 -17.70
CA ALA A 278 -16.98 13.97 -17.49
C ALA A 278 -17.35 14.11 -16.00
N PHE A 279 -17.30 13.04 -15.20
CA PHE A 279 -17.56 13.08 -13.76
C PHE A 279 -16.35 13.59 -12.94
N MET A 280 -15.13 13.31 -13.39
CA MET A 280 -13.89 13.72 -12.71
C MET A 280 -13.45 15.14 -13.06
N GLY A 281 -13.78 15.65 -14.26
CA GLY A 281 -13.39 16.96 -14.78
C GLY A 281 -14.43 18.07 -14.63
N GLY A 282 -15.56 17.80 -14.02
CA GLY A 282 -16.68 18.74 -13.84
C GLY A 282 -16.49 19.71 -12.67
N LYS A 283 -15.30 20.33 -12.54
CA LYS A 283 -15.06 21.50 -11.67
C LYS A 283 -14.42 22.61 -12.48
#